data_2bc371e4614d576e5195a6c718502836
#
_entry.id   2bc371e4614d576e5195a6c718502836
#
_cell.length_a   1.000
_cell.length_b   1.000
_cell.length_c   1.000
_cell.angle_alpha   90.00
_cell.angle_beta   90.00
_cell.angle_gamma   90.00
#
_symmetry.space_group_name_H-M   'P 1'
#
loop_
_entity.id
_entity.type
_entity.pdbx_description
1 polymer ?
#
loop_
_entity_poly.entity_id
_entity_poly.type
_entity_poly.pdbx_seq_one_letter_code
_entity_poly.pdbx_strand_id
1 'polypeptide(L)' 'MEKKSFIVYSQKMSGYLMQKGFVLVDMQPDLKKSGRNVFFFKDSPQLKSAIDEYMSR' A
#
# COMPACT_ATOMS: atom_id res chain seq x y z
N MET A 1 -13.37 3.79 17.50
CA MET A 1 -12.50 4.53 16.60
C MET A 1 -11.96 3.64 15.51
N GLU A 2 -12.14 4.06 14.30
CA GLU A 2 -11.73 3.24 13.20
C GLU A 2 -10.36 3.58 12.72
N LYS A 3 -9.60 2.59 12.42
CA LYS A 3 -8.33 2.78 11.79
C LYS A 3 -8.51 2.68 10.31
N LYS A 4 -8.12 3.70 9.59
CA LYS A 4 -8.23 3.65 8.16
C LYS A 4 -6.93 3.15 7.60
N SER A 5 -7.01 2.13 6.80
CA SER A 5 -5.86 1.60 6.10
C SER A 5 -6.07 1.79 4.62
N PHE A 6 -5.00 2.11 3.92
CA PHE A 6 -5.05 2.20 2.48
C PHE A 6 -4.59 0.87 1.90
N ILE A 7 -5.39 0.30 1.03
CA ILE A 7 -5.13 -1.02 0.50
C ILE A 7 -4.37 -0.91 -0.81
N VAL A 8 -3.23 -1.58 -0.89
CA VAL A 8 -2.41 -1.60 -2.08
C VAL A 8 -2.31 -3.02 -2.59
N TYR A 9 -2.71 -3.22 -3.84
CA TYR A 9 -2.69 -4.54 -4.44
C TYR A 9 -1.39 -4.81 -5.21
N SER A 10 -0.63 -3.78 -5.50
CA SER A 10 0.58 -3.91 -6.31
C SER A 10 1.80 -4.08 -5.42
N GLN A 11 2.53 -5.14 -5.64
CA GLN A 11 3.76 -5.39 -4.90
C GLN A 11 4.81 -4.32 -5.23
N LYS A 12 4.87 -3.90 -6.48
CA LYS A 12 5.83 -2.88 -6.88
C LYS A 12 5.53 -1.55 -6.22
N MET A 13 4.27 -1.16 -6.19
CA MET A 13 3.88 0.09 -5.54
C MET A 13 4.15 0.01 -4.06
N SER A 14 3.87 -1.14 -3.46
CA SER A 14 4.12 -1.34 -2.05
C SER A 14 5.60 -1.17 -1.73
N GLY A 15 6.47 -1.74 -2.54
CA GLY A 15 7.91 -1.58 -2.37
C GLY A 15 8.34 -0.13 -2.50
N TYR A 16 7.79 0.57 -3.48
CA TYR A 16 8.06 1.97 -3.67
C TYR A 16 7.68 2.79 -2.43
N LEU A 17 6.51 2.51 -1.88
CA LEU A 17 6.05 3.23 -0.70
C LEU A 17 6.91 2.94 0.51
N MET A 18 7.31 1.70 0.68
CA MET A 18 8.17 1.33 1.80
C MET A 18 9.54 1.99 1.67
N GLN A 19 10.04 2.13 0.46
CA GLN A 19 11.30 2.82 0.24
C GLN A 19 11.22 4.29 0.62
N LYS A 20 10.05 4.87 0.47
CA LYS A 20 9.84 6.26 0.83
C LYS A 20 9.64 6.46 2.33
N GLY A 21 9.61 5.39 3.08
CA GLY A 21 9.48 5.48 4.52
C GLY A 21 8.09 5.23 5.06
N PHE A 22 7.16 4.85 4.22
CA PHE A 22 5.82 4.53 4.70
C PHE A 22 5.83 3.15 5.34
N VAL A 23 5.10 3.04 6.43
CA VAL A 23 5.12 1.82 7.23
C VAL A 23 4.00 0.90 6.80
N LEU A 24 4.36 -0.35 6.56
CA LEU A 24 3.39 -1.39 6.26
C LEU A 24 2.69 -1.78 7.56
N VAL A 25 1.39 -1.68 7.57
CA VAL A 25 0.61 -2.03 8.75
C VAL A 25 0.30 -3.51 8.79
N ASP A 26 -0.04 -4.07 7.64
CA ASP A 26 -0.43 -5.46 7.58
C ASP A 26 -0.26 -5.97 6.16
N MET A 27 -0.19 -7.26 6.02
CA MET A 27 -0.10 -7.90 4.72
C MET A 27 -0.89 -9.19 4.78
N GLN A 28 -1.76 -9.40 3.81
CA GLN A 28 -2.59 -10.59 3.80
C GLN A 28 -2.59 -11.20 2.42
N PRO A 29 -2.81 -12.49 2.31
CA PRO A 29 -2.92 -13.11 1.00
C PRO A 29 -4.18 -12.64 0.29
N ASP A 30 -4.07 -12.48 -1.01
CA ASP A 30 -5.21 -12.12 -1.82
C ASP A 30 -6.02 -13.38 -2.08
N LEU A 31 -7.22 -13.41 -1.56
CA LEU A 31 -8.05 -14.60 -1.67
C LEU A 31 -8.54 -14.83 -3.10
N LYS A 32 -8.53 -13.83 -3.91
CA LYS A 32 -9.02 -13.95 -5.28
C LYS A 32 -7.94 -14.35 -6.25
N LYS A 33 -6.68 -14.04 -5.92
CA LYS A 33 -5.58 -14.35 -6.82
C LYS A 33 -4.51 -15.08 -6.06
N SER A 34 -4.32 -16.33 -6.41
CA SER A 34 -3.33 -17.14 -5.74
C SER A 34 -1.93 -16.59 -6.01
N GLY A 35 -1.08 -16.65 -5.02
CA GLY A 35 0.28 -16.20 -5.13
C GLY A 35 0.48 -14.71 -4.99
N ARG A 36 -0.57 -13.97 -4.69
CA ARG A 36 -0.47 -12.52 -4.52
C ARG A 36 -0.83 -12.13 -3.11
N ASN A 37 -0.35 -10.95 -2.72
CA ASN A 37 -0.63 -10.41 -1.39
C ASN A 37 -1.25 -9.04 -1.51
N VAL A 38 -2.00 -8.67 -0.50
CA VAL A 38 -2.59 -7.36 -0.35
C VAL A 38 -1.88 -6.66 0.77
N PHE A 39 -1.49 -5.42 0.56
CA PHE A 39 -0.70 -4.66 1.51
C PHE A 39 -1.53 -3.53 2.10
N PHE A 40 -1.41 -3.35 3.40
CA PHE A 40 -2.17 -2.33 4.10
C PHE A 40 -1.23 -1.29 4.67
N PHE A 41 -1.42 -0.04 4.29
CA PHE A 41 -0.61 1.06 4.78
C PHE A 41 -1.48 2.01 5.58
N LYS A 42 -0.87 2.70 6.52
CA LYS A 42 -1.60 3.70 7.25
C LYS A 42 -1.97 4.84 6.31
N ASP A 43 -3.26 5.17 6.26
CA ASP A 43 -3.75 6.22 5.39
C ASP A 43 -3.23 7.58 5.86
N SER A 44 -2.75 8.39 4.93
CA SER A 44 -2.29 9.73 5.24
C SER A 44 -2.24 10.53 3.94
N PRO A 45 -2.24 11.86 4.04
CA PRO A 45 -2.13 12.68 2.84
C PRO A 45 -0.81 12.45 2.11
N GLN A 46 0.26 12.22 2.86
CA GLN A 46 1.55 11.95 2.27
C GLN A 46 1.54 10.65 1.47
N LEU A 47 0.84 9.66 1.98
CA LEU A 47 0.74 8.39 1.28
C LEU A 47 0.05 8.57 -0.06
N LYS A 48 -1.04 9.32 -0.07
CA LYS A 48 -1.78 9.55 -1.30
C LYS A 48 -0.95 10.32 -2.30
N SER A 49 -0.17 11.29 -1.84
CA SER A 49 0.73 12.03 -2.70
C SER A 49 1.78 11.12 -3.33
N ALA A 50 2.32 10.21 -2.54
CA ALA A 50 3.33 9.28 -3.03
C ALA A 50 2.74 8.33 -4.07
N ILE A 51 1.52 7.88 -3.85
CA ILE A 51 0.85 7.00 -4.81
C ILE A 51 0.60 7.75 -6.12
N ASP A 52 0.15 8.99 -6.02
CA ASP A 52 -0.08 9.82 -7.18
C ASP A 52 1.19 9.98 -7.99
N GLU A 53 2.28 10.24 -7.31
CA GLU A 53 3.57 10.39 -7.92
C GLU A 53 3.99 9.11 -8.65
N TYR A 54 3.76 7.98 -8.01
CA TYR A 54 4.09 6.70 -8.61
C TYR A 54 3.27 6.45 -9.87
N MET A 55 1.99 6.79 -9.81
CA MET A 55 1.09 6.54 -10.93
C MET A 55 1.32 7.49 -12.10
N SER A 56 1.94 8.62 -11.84
CA SER A 56 2.21 9.61 -12.88
C SER A 56 3.48 9.36 -13.66
N ARG A 57 4.26 8.40 -13.29
CA ARG A 57 5.58 8.19 -13.89
C ARG A 57 5.54 7.52 -15.25
#